data_5ac17a3f463a56e94ecc31c2a1427758
#
_entry.id   5ac17a3f463a56e94ecc31c2a1427758
#
_cell.length_a   1.000
_cell.length_b   1.000
_cell.length_c   1.000
_cell.angle_alpha   90.00
_cell.angle_beta   90.00
_cell.angle_gamma   90.00
#
_symmetry.space_group_name_H-M   'P 1'
#
loop_
_entity.id
_entity.type
_entity.pdbx_description
1 polymer ?
#
loop_
_entity_poly.entity_id
_entity_poly.type
_entity_poly.pdbx_seq_one_letter_code
_entity_poly.pdbx_strand_id
1 'polypeptide(L)'
;MDATAVSLLALFETKMQLEVPLFQRQYVWQREKHWEPLWEDIARKFTDYLDDRKETPVHFLGAMVLDQRQTPATQVGKRQVIDGQQRLTTFQIFLSAFRDFCNEHGCTELATECAKLTLNEGRMADPDVDKFKVWPTQLDRGQFADVVGSGSRDELLKRHPLRRRPYARNLEPRPRMVEAYFFFYEQFTEFFVGTTAEPPLAADMPLAQRFDECWLALKNALQIVEIDLQQGDDAQVIFETLNARGEPLLPADLLRNFIFLRAARRGEPQEELYKQHWARFDDPFWRVEVKQGRLLRPRSDLFLQHFLASRLTVDIPVKHLFVEYKHWIDRAVPFASVRDELACLARQGSDFRRIIAPVKDDPLYGLASFLDAFDVRTCYPLLLTMLDTGLDDAQWAEVSTMIESYLLRRAVCSLTTKNYNRVFLSLTRNLRRDGASPEKLVKLLLEQGGDSTEWPTDDKFAEAWRSQHAYQVLNNPKIVHILKRLSDTYLTGKMEAISISGELTVEHVLPQKWHENWPLPDGSAGLATDTLWTAAKDDPRAEATRGRNVALQTLGNLTILTQALNSSVSNSQWSVKKPAVLQHSLLPINQQFHAATVWDEAAIAARSNDLLTRALKVWPRNV
;
A
#
# COMPACT_ATOMS: atom_id res chain seq x y z
N MET A 1 -32.15 11.28 16.72
CA MET A 1 -31.20 10.39 17.41
C MET A 1 -31.64 10.23 18.85
N ASP A 2 -31.64 9.01 19.33
CA ASP A 2 -31.90 8.69 20.72
C ASP A 2 -30.69 7.93 21.28
N ALA A 3 -30.17 8.35 22.43
CA ALA A 3 -28.94 7.80 23.00
C ALA A 3 -29.25 7.26 24.41
N THR A 4 -29.07 5.96 24.58
CA THR A 4 -29.37 5.27 25.81
C THR A 4 -28.16 4.47 26.28
N ALA A 5 -27.79 4.59 27.56
CA ALA A 5 -26.81 3.72 28.17
C ALA A 5 -27.46 2.37 28.50
N VAL A 6 -26.92 1.31 27.95
CA VAL A 6 -27.39 -0.06 28.16
C VAL A 6 -26.25 -0.95 28.66
N SER A 7 -26.59 -2.02 29.39
CA SER A 7 -25.57 -2.99 29.77
C SER A 7 -25.01 -3.69 28.53
N LEU A 8 -23.73 -4.06 28.56
CA LEU A 8 -23.09 -4.76 27.43
C LEU A 8 -23.88 -6.00 27.01
N LEU A 9 -24.38 -6.78 27.95
CA LEU A 9 -25.09 -8.02 27.64
C LEU A 9 -26.52 -7.78 27.12
N ALA A 10 -27.19 -6.71 27.59
CA ALA A 10 -28.57 -6.37 27.16
C ALA A 10 -28.63 -6.13 25.63
N LEU A 11 -27.56 -5.67 25.05
CA LEU A 11 -27.48 -5.49 23.59
C LEU A 11 -27.74 -6.78 22.78
N PHE A 12 -27.43 -7.93 23.37
CA PHE A 12 -27.54 -9.24 22.72
C PHE A 12 -28.69 -10.13 23.30
N GLU A 13 -29.42 -9.69 24.31
CA GLU A 13 -30.47 -10.51 24.92
C GLU A 13 -31.66 -10.76 23.99
N THR A 14 -32.01 -9.80 23.14
CA THR A 14 -33.15 -9.91 22.23
C THR A 14 -32.85 -10.78 21.01
N LYS A 15 -33.91 -11.42 20.45
CA LYS A 15 -33.81 -12.16 19.19
C LYS A 15 -33.67 -11.18 18.03
N MET A 16 -32.43 -10.75 17.78
CA MET A 16 -32.09 -9.73 16.79
C MET A 16 -30.74 -10.05 16.16
N GLN A 17 -30.54 -9.59 14.92
CA GLN A 17 -29.26 -9.61 14.26
C GLN A 17 -28.76 -8.19 14.02
N LEU A 18 -27.55 -7.90 14.51
CA LEU A 18 -26.81 -6.67 14.24
C LEU A 18 -25.96 -6.89 12.99
N GLU A 19 -26.43 -6.38 11.87
CA GLU A 19 -25.80 -6.59 10.57
C GLU A 19 -24.79 -5.47 10.26
N VAL A 20 -23.53 -5.84 10.12
CA VAL A 20 -22.49 -4.92 9.63
C VAL A 20 -22.63 -4.84 8.12
N PRO A 21 -22.85 -3.64 7.54
CA PRO A 21 -22.91 -3.47 6.11
C PRO A 21 -21.71 -4.10 5.40
N LEU A 22 -21.96 -4.80 4.30
CA LEU A 22 -20.92 -5.53 3.55
C LEU A 22 -19.79 -4.64 3.03
N PHE A 23 -20.04 -3.35 2.92
CA PHE A 23 -19.11 -2.33 2.45
C PHE A 23 -18.32 -1.64 3.58
N GLN A 24 -18.55 -1.99 4.86
CA GLN A 24 -17.69 -1.50 5.93
C GLN A 24 -16.34 -2.23 5.96
N ARG A 25 -15.33 -1.62 6.64
CA ARG A 25 -13.99 -2.21 6.73
C ARG A 25 -14.00 -3.55 7.45
N GLN A 26 -13.07 -4.42 7.08
CA GLN A 26 -12.83 -5.68 7.77
C GLN A 26 -12.44 -5.47 9.24
N TYR A 27 -12.45 -6.56 10.00
CA TYR A 27 -11.92 -6.58 11.34
C TYR A 27 -10.41 -6.30 11.34
N VAL A 28 -10.01 -5.20 12.02
CA VAL A 28 -8.62 -4.70 12.00
C VAL A 28 -8.01 -4.58 13.39
N TRP A 29 -8.78 -4.81 14.46
CA TRP A 29 -8.27 -4.73 15.83
C TRP A 29 -7.12 -5.69 16.05
N GLN A 30 -6.15 -5.26 16.86
CA GLN A 30 -4.88 -5.93 17.14
C GLN A 30 -4.69 -6.07 18.65
N ARG A 31 -3.83 -7.01 19.04
CA ARG A 31 -3.58 -7.34 20.43
C ARG A 31 -3.17 -6.12 21.27
N GLU A 32 -2.03 -5.53 20.97
CA GLU A 32 -1.41 -4.48 21.78
C GLU A 32 -2.22 -3.17 21.86
N LYS A 33 -2.94 -2.83 20.79
CA LYS A 33 -3.65 -1.56 20.70
C LYS A 33 -5.11 -1.62 21.16
N HIS A 34 -5.73 -2.81 21.12
CA HIS A 34 -7.17 -2.91 21.25
C HIS A 34 -7.61 -4.02 22.21
N TRP A 35 -7.11 -5.27 22.04
CA TRP A 35 -7.59 -6.39 22.87
C TRP A 35 -7.03 -6.32 24.28
N GLU A 36 -5.74 -6.02 24.44
CA GLU A 36 -5.10 -5.85 25.75
C GLU A 36 -5.75 -4.71 26.55
N PRO A 37 -5.90 -3.47 26.03
CA PRO A 37 -6.59 -2.41 26.75
C PRO A 37 -8.05 -2.76 27.10
N LEU A 38 -8.78 -3.42 26.18
CA LEU A 38 -10.14 -3.86 26.47
C LEU A 38 -10.18 -4.91 27.59
N TRP A 39 -9.26 -5.86 27.56
CA TRP A 39 -9.14 -6.86 28.60
C TRP A 39 -8.79 -6.23 29.95
N GLU A 40 -7.84 -5.32 30.00
CA GLU A 40 -7.45 -4.59 31.22
C GLU A 40 -8.64 -3.88 31.85
N ASP A 41 -9.48 -3.21 31.04
CA ASP A 41 -10.69 -2.55 31.52
C ASP A 41 -11.71 -3.57 32.10
N ILE A 42 -11.90 -4.70 31.41
CA ILE A 42 -12.81 -5.76 31.86
C ILE A 42 -12.26 -6.43 33.13
N ALA A 43 -10.99 -6.83 33.15
CA ALA A 43 -10.36 -7.50 34.29
C ALA A 43 -10.38 -6.63 35.55
N ARG A 44 -10.11 -5.32 35.37
CA ARG A 44 -10.24 -4.36 36.49
C ARG A 44 -11.66 -4.35 37.06
N LYS A 45 -12.71 -4.38 36.23
CA LYS A 45 -14.09 -4.43 36.69
C LYS A 45 -14.45 -5.74 37.33
N PHE A 46 -13.87 -6.86 36.91
CA PHE A 46 -14.00 -8.13 37.59
C PHE A 46 -13.39 -8.06 38.99
N THR A 47 -12.20 -7.49 39.12
CA THR A 47 -11.53 -7.29 40.41
C THR A 47 -12.33 -6.38 41.32
N ASP A 48 -12.72 -5.18 40.84
CA ASP A 48 -13.52 -4.23 41.61
C ASP A 48 -14.83 -4.89 42.13
N TYR A 49 -15.49 -5.70 41.27
CA TYR A 49 -16.76 -6.33 41.58
C TYR A 49 -16.63 -7.49 42.60
N LEU A 50 -15.52 -8.22 42.54
CA LEU A 50 -15.18 -9.25 43.52
C LEU A 50 -14.84 -8.65 44.88
N ASP A 51 -14.23 -7.46 44.90
CA ASP A 51 -13.87 -6.75 46.12
C ASP A 51 -15.10 -6.11 46.78
N ASP A 52 -15.87 -5.31 46.05
CA ASP A 52 -17.12 -4.70 46.53
C ASP A 52 -18.14 -4.48 45.39
N ARG A 53 -19.13 -5.35 45.37
CA ARG A 53 -20.20 -5.33 44.36
C ARG A 53 -21.00 -4.02 44.34
N LYS A 54 -21.18 -3.35 45.49
CA LYS A 54 -22.03 -2.15 45.64
C LYS A 54 -21.29 -0.86 45.27
N GLU A 55 -20.00 -0.81 45.51
CA GLU A 55 -19.17 0.38 45.28
C GLU A 55 -18.51 0.38 43.88
N THR A 56 -18.67 -0.70 43.08
CA THR A 56 -18.09 -0.80 41.74
C THR A 56 -18.73 0.20 40.77
N PRO A 57 -18.00 1.23 40.29
CA PRO A 57 -18.54 2.19 39.37
C PRO A 57 -18.69 1.58 37.96
N VAL A 58 -19.70 2.03 37.23
CA VAL A 58 -19.94 1.62 35.87
C VAL A 58 -18.79 2.13 34.95
N HIS A 59 -18.35 1.27 34.04
CA HIS A 59 -17.36 1.59 32.99
C HIS A 59 -18.03 1.60 31.62
N PHE A 60 -17.81 2.67 30.86
CA PHE A 60 -18.35 2.83 29.51
C PHE A 60 -17.36 2.33 28.46
N LEU A 61 -17.78 1.35 27.69
CA LEU A 61 -16.99 0.74 26.62
C LEU A 61 -17.09 1.48 25.27
N GLY A 62 -17.75 2.64 25.25
CA GLY A 62 -17.92 3.51 24.10
C GLY A 62 -19.35 3.53 23.54
N ALA A 63 -19.52 4.11 22.34
CA ALA A 63 -20.82 4.22 21.69
C ALA A 63 -20.95 3.26 20.50
N MET A 64 -22.20 2.89 20.18
CA MET A 64 -22.61 2.18 18.97
C MET A 64 -23.76 2.91 18.30
N VAL A 65 -23.71 3.02 16.99
CA VAL A 65 -24.78 3.65 16.21
C VAL A 65 -25.48 2.59 15.39
N LEU A 66 -26.77 2.48 15.58
CA LEU A 66 -27.61 1.47 14.98
C LEU A 66 -28.77 2.11 14.21
N ASP A 67 -29.11 1.52 13.07
CA ASP A 67 -30.26 1.91 12.24
C ASP A 67 -31.23 0.75 12.13
N GLN A 68 -32.47 0.98 12.54
CA GLN A 68 -33.51 -0.05 12.55
C GLN A 68 -33.93 -0.39 11.10
N ARG A 69 -33.86 -1.68 10.75
CA ARG A 69 -34.39 -2.17 9.48
C ARG A 69 -35.81 -2.69 9.65
N GLN A 70 -36.69 -2.39 8.68
CA GLN A 70 -38.01 -3.00 8.63
C GLN A 70 -37.86 -4.48 8.27
N THR A 71 -38.21 -5.36 9.18
CA THR A 71 -38.21 -6.81 9.00
C THR A 71 -39.61 -7.37 9.26
N PRO A 72 -40.10 -8.34 8.46
CA PRO A 72 -41.35 -9.01 8.74
C PRO A 72 -41.35 -9.64 10.14
N ALA A 73 -42.49 -9.58 10.85
CA ALA A 73 -42.63 -10.09 12.24
C ALA A 73 -42.28 -11.58 12.39
N THR A 74 -42.27 -12.34 11.29
CA THR A 74 -41.96 -13.78 11.29
C THR A 74 -40.45 -14.07 11.14
N GLN A 75 -39.62 -13.04 10.97
CA GLN A 75 -38.18 -13.17 10.80
C GLN A 75 -37.44 -12.64 12.02
N VAL A 76 -36.12 -12.92 12.07
CA VAL A 76 -35.23 -12.30 13.05
C VAL A 76 -35.16 -10.80 12.77
N GLY A 77 -35.41 -9.96 13.79
CA GLY A 77 -35.27 -8.51 13.66
C GLY A 77 -33.86 -8.13 13.24
N LYS A 78 -33.70 -7.15 12.33
CA LYS A 78 -32.40 -6.70 11.85
C LYS A 78 -32.17 -5.23 12.15
N ARG A 79 -30.98 -4.92 12.66
CA ARG A 79 -30.49 -3.55 12.82
C ARG A 79 -29.14 -3.40 12.10
N GLN A 80 -28.99 -2.35 11.34
CA GLN A 80 -27.75 -2.08 10.64
C GLN A 80 -26.77 -1.34 11.55
N VAL A 81 -25.54 -1.83 11.63
CA VAL A 81 -24.47 -1.20 12.40
C VAL A 81 -23.85 -0.07 11.57
N ILE A 82 -24.05 1.16 11.99
CA ILE A 82 -23.47 2.34 11.33
C ILE A 82 -22.08 2.64 11.89
N ASP A 83 -21.91 2.54 13.22
CA ASP A 83 -20.61 2.64 13.89
C ASP A 83 -20.54 1.66 15.07
N GLY A 84 -19.29 1.29 15.47
CA GLY A 84 -19.03 0.36 16.58
C GLY A 84 -18.81 -1.09 16.15
N GLN A 85 -18.74 -1.40 14.86
CA GLN A 85 -18.60 -2.76 14.32
C GLN A 85 -17.40 -3.54 14.90
N GLN A 86 -16.24 -2.91 15.07
CA GLN A 86 -15.04 -3.56 15.60
C GLN A 86 -15.27 -4.01 17.05
N ARG A 87 -15.91 -3.16 17.87
CA ARG A 87 -16.30 -3.45 19.25
C ARG A 87 -17.29 -4.61 19.32
N LEU A 88 -18.39 -4.52 18.55
CA LEU A 88 -19.41 -5.56 18.48
C LEU A 88 -18.81 -6.93 18.14
N THR A 89 -18.00 -6.98 17.11
CA THR A 89 -17.31 -8.21 16.70
C THR A 89 -16.41 -8.74 17.81
N THR A 90 -15.65 -7.86 18.46
CA THR A 90 -14.75 -8.27 19.57
C THR A 90 -15.53 -8.79 20.77
N PHE A 91 -16.67 -8.19 21.11
CA PHE A 91 -17.50 -8.70 22.20
C PHE A 91 -18.10 -10.08 21.90
N GLN A 92 -18.49 -10.34 20.66
CA GLN A 92 -18.95 -11.68 20.28
C GLN A 92 -17.82 -12.72 20.34
N ILE A 93 -16.60 -12.35 19.96
CA ILE A 93 -15.40 -13.20 20.10
C ILE A 93 -15.11 -13.46 21.58
N PHE A 94 -15.13 -12.41 22.41
CA PHE A 94 -14.93 -12.50 23.86
C PHE A 94 -15.96 -13.42 24.52
N LEU A 95 -17.26 -13.23 24.24
CA LEU A 95 -18.35 -14.06 24.79
C LEU A 95 -18.22 -15.52 24.32
N SER A 96 -17.79 -15.75 23.09
CA SER A 96 -17.55 -17.11 22.56
C SER A 96 -16.39 -17.80 23.28
N ALA A 97 -15.29 -17.07 23.49
CA ALA A 97 -14.15 -17.59 24.25
C ALA A 97 -14.52 -17.86 25.73
N PHE A 98 -15.30 -16.97 26.34
CA PHE A 98 -15.78 -17.15 27.73
C PHE A 98 -16.74 -18.32 27.85
N ARG A 99 -17.69 -18.49 26.93
CA ARG A 99 -18.59 -19.64 26.84
C ARG A 99 -17.80 -20.96 26.80
N ASP A 100 -16.83 -21.04 25.89
CA ASP A 100 -16.06 -22.27 25.68
C ASP A 100 -15.17 -22.57 26.89
N PHE A 101 -14.61 -21.52 27.53
CA PHE A 101 -13.84 -21.63 28.76
C PHE A 101 -14.70 -22.13 29.94
N CYS A 102 -15.90 -21.57 30.16
CA CYS A 102 -16.84 -22.02 31.16
C CYS A 102 -17.26 -23.48 30.96
N ASN A 103 -17.51 -23.87 29.70
CA ASN A 103 -17.88 -25.24 29.37
C ASN A 103 -16.75 -26.25 29.66
N GLU A 104 -15.51 -25.91 29.34
CA GLU A 104 -14.32 -26.74 29.62
C GLU A 104 -14.12 -26.96 31.15
N HIS A 105 -14.49 -25.96 31.95
CA HIS A 105 -14.37 -26.00 33.41
C HIS A 105 -15.66 -26.46 34.14
N GLY A 106 -16.61 -27.05 33.40
CA GLY A 106 -17.81 -27.69 33.98
C GLY A 106 -18.95 -26.72 34.35
N CYS A 107 -18.84 -25.42 34.03
CA CYS A 107 -19.88 -24.42 34.27
C CYS A 107 -20.86 -24.35 33.11
N THR A 108 -21.57 -25.43 32.81
CA THR A 108 -22.41 -25.60 31.62
C THR A 108 -23.65 -24.70 31.60
N GLU A 109 -24.21 -24.33 32.76
CA GLU A 109 -25.35 -23.41 32.86
C GLU A 109 -24.93 -22.01 32.33
N LEU A 110 -23.81 -21.48 32.82
CA LEU A 110 -23.29 -20.20 32.40
C LEU A 110 -22.84 -20.22 30.94
N ALA A 111 -22.23 -21.30 30.48
CA ALA A 111 -21.90 -21.49 29.06
C ALA A 111 -23.16 -21.42 28.18
N THR A 112 -24.29 -22.00 28.63
CA THR A 112 -25.57 -21.93 27.92
C THR A 112 -26.11 -20.50 27.87
N GLU A 113 -26.02 -19.75 28.97
CA GLU A 113 -26.39 -18.32 28.98
C GLU A 113 -25.55 -17.50 27.99
N CYS A 114 -24.23 -17.70 27.98
CA CYS A 114 -23.35 -17.06 27.00
C CYS A 114 -23.71 -17.41 25.54
N ALA A 115 -24.07 -18.67 25.28
CA ALA A 115 -24.49 -19.12 23.96
C ALA A 115 -25.69 -18.33 23.42
N LYS A 116 -26.68 -18.04 24.27
CA LYS A 116 -27.86 -17.23 23.89
C LYS A 116 -27.52 -15.78 23.53
N LEU A 117 -26.37 -15.26 23.96
CA LEU A 117 -25.88 -13.92 23.61
C LEU A 117 -25.05 -13.89 22.37
N THR A 118 -24.60 -15.03 21.85
CA THR A 118 -23.84 -15.15 20.63
C THR A 118 -24.66 -15.70 19.47
N LEU A 119 -25.68 -16.51 19.80
CA LEU A 119 -26.53 -17.16 18.79
C LEU A 119 -28.02 -16.88 19.09
N ASN A 120 -28.79 -16.65 18.02
CA ASN A 120 -30.24 -16.60 18.06
C ASN A 120 -30.80 -18.02 18.04
N GLU A 121 -31.93 -18.22 18.75
CA GLU A 121 -32.63 -19.50 18.85
C GLU A 121 -34.01 -19.45 18.15
N GLY A 122 -34.56 -20.63 17.84
CA GLY A 122 -35.90 -20.82 17.28
C GLY A 122 -35.94 -20.69 15.75
N ARG A 123 -37.17 -20.49 15.21
CA ARG A 123 -37.38 -20.48 13.77
C ARG A 123 -36.71 -19.26 13.08
N MET A 124 -35.99 -19.50 11.99
CA MET A 124 -35.25 -18.51 11.20
C MET A 124 -35.55 -18.73 9.72
N ALA A 125 -35.45 -17.67 8.92
CA ALA A 125 -35.62 -17.74 7.48
C ALA A 125 -34.38 -18.34 6.80
N ASP A 126 -33.18 -17.91 7.22
CA ASP A 126 -31.89 -18.44 6.81
C ASP A 126 -31.10 -18.83 8.07
N PRO A 127 -31.16 -20.11 8.50
CA PRO A 127 -30.50 -20.55 9.74
C PRO A 127 -28.97 -20.38 9.71
N ASP A 128 -28.35 -20.39 8.54
CA ASP A 128 -26.89 -20.26 8.43
C ASP A 128 -26.41 -18.82 8.67
N VAL A 129 -27.28 -17.86 8.44
CA VAL A 129 -27.02 -16.42 8.61
C VAL A 129 -27.69 -15.88 9.88
N ASP A 130 -29.01 -16.13 10.01
CA ASP A 130 -29.84 -15.52 11.06
C ASP A 130 -29.54 -16.03 12.47
N LYS A 131 -28.83 -17.17 12.59
CA LYS A 131 -28.39 -17.70 13.91
C LYS A 131 -27.40 -16.80 14.63
N PHE A 132 -26.64 -15.96 13.92
CA PHE A 132 -25.64 -15.09 14.54
C PHE A 132 -26.27 -13.80 15.05
N LYS A 133 -25.94 -13.40 16.29
CA LYS A 133 -26.34 -12.10 16.85
C LYS A 133 -25.69 -10.92 16.15
N VAL A 134 -24.44 -11.09 15.70
CA VAL A 134 -23.72 -10.13 14.87
C VAL A 134 -23.37 -10.79 13.54
N TRP A 135 -23.66 -10.14 12.44
CA TRP A 135 -23.29 -10.61 11.11
C TRP A 135 -22.26 -9.64 10.51
N PRO A 136 -20.99 -10.04 10.41
CA PRO A 136 -19.91 -9.14 10.02
C PRO A 136 -19.86 -8.90 8.51
N THR A 137 -18.86 -8.09 8.08
CA THR A 137 -18.59 -7.81 6.66
C THR A 137 -18.29 -9.08 5.87
N GLN A 138 -18.53 -9.05 4.55
CA GLN A 138 -18.42 -10.21 3.66
C GLN A 138 -17.13 -11.03 3.84
N LEU A 139 -15.99 -10.37 4.00
CA LEU A 139 -14.69 -11.02 4.10
C LEU A 139 -14.42 -11.64 5.48
N ASP A 140 -15.13 -11.20 6.49
CA ASP A 140 -14.98 -11.63 7.88
C ASP A 140 -15.89 -12.81 8.25
N ARG A 141 -16.95 -13.08 7.44
CA ARG A 141 -17.99 -14.05 7.73
C ARG A 141 -17.47 -15.45 8.03
N GLY A 142 -16.52 -15.94 7.24
CA GLY A 142 -15.95 -17.28 7.40
C GLY A 142 -15.24 -17.44 8.74
N GLN A 143 -14.28 -16.56 9.04
CA GLN A 143 -13.54 -16.63 10.30
C GLN A 143 -14.41 -16.33 11.53
N PHE A 144 -15.40 -15.44 11.39
CA PHE A 144 -16.36 -15.15 12.46
C PHE A 144 -17.25 -16.36 12.77
N ALA A 145 -17.80 -17.00 11.72
CA ALA A 145 -18.61 -18.21 11.87
C ALA A 145 -17.80 -19.36 12.48
N ASP A 146 -16.52 -19.50 12.14
CA ASP A 146 -15.63 -20.48 12.76
C ASP A 146 -15.44 -20.20 14.26
N VAL A 147 -15.18 -18.95 14.64
CA VAL A 147 -14.99 -18.55 16.05
C VAL A 147 -16.25 -18.78 16.88
N VAL A 148 -17.40 -18.22 16.44
CA VAL A 148 -18.65 -18.29 17.21
C VAL A 148 -19.24 -19.70 17.20
N GLY A 149 -19.07 -20.44 16.09
CA GLY A 149 -19.67 -21.74 15.86
C GLY A 149 -18.80 -22.94 16.26
N SER A 150 -17.54 -22.76 16.70
CA SER A 150 -16.65 -23.89 17.05
C SER A 150 -17.10 -24.61 18.31
N GLY A 151 -17.63 -23.91 19.31
CA GLY A 151 -18.12 -24.49 20.56
C GLY A 151 -17.04 -25.01 21.52
N SER A 152 -15.77 -25.01 21.09
CA SER A 152 -14.62 -25.31 21.93
C SER A 152 -13.31 -24.78 21.35
N ARG A 153 -12.33 -24.53 22.23
CA ARG A 153 -10.98 -24.14 21.88
C ARG A 153 -10.29 -25.16 20.97
N ASP A 154 -10.44 -26.44 21.29
CA ASP A 154 -9.80 -27.51 20.53
C ASP A 154 -10.35 -27.67 19.12
N GLU A 155 -11.66 -27.49 18.95
CA GLU A 155 -12.27 -27.52 17.62
C GLU A 155 -11.82 -26.34 16.75
N LEU A 156 -11.71 -25.15 17.35
CA LEU A 156 -11.17 -23.99 16.63
C LEU A 156 -9.69 -24.17 16.27
N LEU A 157 -8.90 -24.80 17.16
CA LEU A 157 -7.50 -25.11 16.91
C LEU A 157 -7.33 -26.10 15.75
N LYS A 158 -8.21 -27.11 15.63
CA LYS A 158 -8.21 -28.04 14.50
C LYS A 158 -8.51 -27.33 13.17
N ARG A 159 -9.44 -26.39 13.15
CA ARG A 159 -9.79 -25.60 11.96
C ARG A 159 -8.67 -24.62 11.56
N HIS A 160 -8.01 -24.03 12.55
CA HIS A 160 -6.96 -23.03 12.38
C HIS A 160 -5.65 -23.41 13.07
N PRO A 161 -4.98 -24.50 12.63
CA PRO A 161 -3.71 -24.91 13.24
C PRO A 161 -2.61 -23.89 12.97
N LEU A 162 -1.65 -23.78 13.89
CA LEU A 162 -0.42 -23.03 13.65
C LEU A 162 0.39 -23.67 12.53
N ARG A 163 0.69 -22.92 11.48
CA ARG A 163 1.45 -23.38 10.33
C ARG A 163 2.80 -22.70 10.28
N ARG A 164 3.81 -23.42 9.80
CA ARG A 164 5.14 -22.88 9.55
C ARG A 164 5.41 -22.92 8.04
N ARG A 165 5.75 -21.76 7.47
CA ARG A 165 6.19 -21.74 6.08
C ARG A 165 7.55 -22.42 5.96
N PRO A 166 7.79 -23.19 4.88
CA PRO A 166 9.13 -23.71 4.60
C PRO A 166 10.15 -22.56 4.63
N TYR A 167 11.25 -22.77 5.34
CA TYR A 167 12.34 -21.79 5.50
C TYR A 167 12.02 -20.52 6.30
N ALA A 168 10.82 -20.35 6.87
CA ALA A 168 10.50 -19.24 7.76
C ALA A 168 10.90 -19.54 9.21
N ARG A 169 11.47 -18.54 9.91
CA ARG A 169 11.77 -18.65 11.36
C ARG A 169 10.51 -18.58 12.21
N ASN A 170 9.53 -17.79 11.79
CA ASN A 170 8.30 -17.51 12.53
C ASN A 170 7.12 -18.35 12.02
N LEU A 171 6.17 -18.60 12.91
CA LEU A 171 4.89 -19.21 12.57
C LEU A 171 4.06 -18.25 11.73
N GLU A 172 3.22 -18.79 10.86
CA GLU A 172 2.26 -18.01 10.10
C GLU A 172 1.14 -17.55 11.05
N PRO A 173 0.82 -16.23 11.08
CA PRO A 173 -0.26 -15.75 11.94
C PRO A 173 -1.61 -16.31 11.48
N ARG A 174 -2.45 -16.66 12.44
CA ARG A 174 -3.85 -17.03 12.18
C ARG A 174 -4.67 -15.81 11.74
N PRO A 175 -5.90 -16.02 11.22
CA PRO A 175 -6.83 -14.92 11.01
C PRO A 175 -7.07 -14.12 12.31
N ARG A 176 -7.21 -12.80 12.21
CA ARG A 176 -7.25 -11.90 13.38
C ARG A 176 -8.33 -12.24 14.40
N MET A 177 -9.53 -12.61 13.94
CA MET A 177 -10.61 -12.98 14.86
C MET A 177 -10.30 -14.25 15.64
N VAL A 178 -9.59 -15.19 14.99
CA VAL A 178 -9.13 -16.44 15.63
C VAL A 178 -8.03 -16.12 16.66
N GLU A 179 -7.09 -15.23 16.33
CA GLU A 179 -6.08 -14.78 17.31
C GLU A 179 -6.71 -14.04 18.49
N ALA A 180 -7.76 -13.22 18.26
CA ALA A 180 -8.48 -12.54 19.33
C ALA A 180 -9.17 -13.54 20.29
N TYR A 181 -9.77 -14.61 19.74
CA TYR A 181 -10.37 -15.67 20.54
C TYR A 181 -9.32 -16.35 21.43
N PHE A 182 -8.18 -16.77 20.87
CA PHE A 182 -7.12 -17.42 21.66
C PHE A 182 -6.53 -16.46 22.69
N PHE A 183 -6.38 -15.18 22.36
CA PHE A 183 -5.94 -14.17 23.31
C PHE A 183 -6.88 -14.10 24.53
N PHE A 184 -8.19 -13.93 24.33
CA PHE A 184 -9.14 -13.87 25.46
C PHE A 184 -9.18 -15.19 26.24
N TYR A 185 -9.10 -16.32 25.54
CA TYR A 185 -9.05 -17.63 26.20
C TYR A 185 -7.81 -17.78 27.11
N GLU A 186 -6.65 -17.32 26.65
CA GLU A 186 -5.43 -17.28 27.46
C GLU A 186 -5.59 -16.35 28.66
N GLN A 187 -6.16 -15.18 28.46
CA GLN A 187 -6.43 -14.22 29.53
C GLN A 187 -7.40 -14.78 30.60
N PHE A 188 -8.41 -15.53 30.19
CA PHE A 188 -9.28 -16.23 31.16
C PHE A 188 -8.52 -17.30 31.92
N THR A 189 -7.63 -18.04 31.26
CA THR A 189 -6.80 -19.04 31.94
C THR A 189 -5.90 -18.39 33.00
N GLU A 190 -5.20 -17.33 32.65
CA GLU A 190 -4.35 -16.58 33.57
C GLU A 190 -5.16 -16.00 34.75
N PHE A 191 -6.32 -15.42 34.48
CA PHE A 191 -7.14 -14.73 35.46
C PHE A 191 -7.85 -15.71 36.42
N PHE A 192 -8.45 -16.80 35.92
CA PHE A 192 -9.30 -17.70 36.69
C PHE A 192 -8.58 -18.95 37.24
N VAL A 193 -7.59 -19.46 36.51
CA VAL A 193 -6.84 -20.67 36.89
C VAL A 193 -5.46 -20.29 37.45
N GLY A 194 -4.91 -19.16 37.04
CA GLY A 194 -3.58 -18.71 37.42
C GLY A 194 -2.49 -19.33 36.56
N THR A 195 -1.26 -18.91 36.82
CA THR A 195 -0.04 -19.44 36.18
C THR A 195 0.84 -20.08 37.25
N THR A 196 1.95 -20.70 36.82
CA THR A 196 2.99 -21.20 37.72
C THR A 196 3.65 -20.10 38.55
N ALA A 197 3.57 -18.85 38.12
CA ALA A 197 4.18 -17.68 38.74
C ALA A 197 3.18 -16.87 39.59
N GLU A 198 1.90 -16.82 39.21
CA GLU A 198 0.89 -16.01 39.83
C GLU A 198 -0.39 -16.84 40.12
N PRO A 199 -0.91 -16.81 41.39
CA PRO A 199 -2.14 -17.47 41.72
C PRO A 199 -3.34 -16.77 41.06
N PRO A 200 -4.47 -17.47 40.85
CA PRO A 200 -5.66 -16.86 40.30
C PRO A 200 -6.25 -15.83 41.25
N LEU A 201 -6.97 -14.86 40.71
CA LEU A 201 -7.72 -13.89 41.51
C LEU A 201 -8.77 -14.61 42.38
N ALA A 202 -8.89 -14.18 43.65
CA ALA A 202 -9.81 -14.77 44.67
C ALA A 202 -9.68 -16.31 44.75
N ALA A 203 -8.45 -16.82 44.91
CA ALA A 203 -8.13 -18.24 44.91
C ALA A 203 -8.91 -19.08 45.97
N ASP A 204 -9.33 -18.47 47.05
CA ASP A 204 -10.15 -19.05 48.12
C ASP A 204 -11.64 -19.22 47.75
N MET A 205 -12.09 -18.56 46.67
CA MET A 205 -13.45 -18.69 46.16
C MET A 205 -13.53 -19.86 45.16
N PRO A 206 -14.57 -20.71 45.21
CA PRO A 206 -14.77 -21.74 44.18
C PRO A 206 -14.82 -21.17 42.77
N LEU A 207 -14.22 -21.87 41.80
CA LEU A 207 -14.13 -21.40 40.43
C LEU A 207 -15.48 -21.03 39.80
N ALA A 208 -16.52 -21.87 40.05
CA ALA A 208 -17.87 -21.59 39.57
C ALA A 208 -18.42 -20.26 40.12
N GLN A 209 -18.21 -20.00 41.42
CA GLN A 209 -18.63 -18.75 42.01
C GLN A 209 -17.87 -17.54 41.45
N ARG A 210 -16.57 -17.68 41.14
CA ARG A 210 -15.81 -16.62 40.48
C ARG A 210 -16.38 -16.31 39.09
N PHE A 211 -16.80 -17.32 38.34
CA PHE A 211 -17.45 -17.12 37.04
C PHE A 211 -18.78 -16.38 37.19
N ASP A 212 -19.61 -16.76 38.16
CA ASP A 212 -20.89 -16.08 38.40
C ASP A 212 -20.72 -14.62 38.79
N GLU A 213 -19.74 -14.30 39.66
CA GLU A 213 -19.45 -12.91 40.04
C GLU A 213 -18.97 -12.08 38.84
N CYS A 214 -18.06 -12.62 38.02
CA CYS A 214 -17.60 -11.95 36.80
C CYS A 214 -18.72 -11.79 35.76
N TRP A 215 -19.62 -12.76 35.65
CA TRP A 215 -20.81 -12.63 34.82
C TRP A 215 -21.72 -11.48 35.26
N LEU A 216 -21.93 -11.36 36.57
CA LEU A 216 -22.67 -10.24 37.13
C LEU A 216 -21.96 -8.90 36.91
N ALA A 217 -20.64 -8.88 36.97
CA ALA A 217 -19.86 -7.70 36.63
C ALA A 217 -20.03 -7.29 35.13
N LEU A 218 -20.00 -8.25 34.22
CA LEU A 218 -20.29 -7.99 32.79
C LEU A 218 -21.67 -7.39 32.57
N LYS A 219 -22.65 -7.87 33.37
CA LYS A 219 -24.05 -7.43 33.29
C LYS A 219 -24.28 -6.04 33.88
N ASN A 220 -23.63 -5.72 35.00
CA ASN A 220 -23.96 -4.55 35.81
C ASN A 220 -22.93 -3.43 35.75
N ALA A 221 -21.62 -3.76 35.58
CA ALA A 221 -20.54 -2.79 35.65
C ALA A 221 -20.01 -2.33 34.27
N LEU A 222 -20.36 -3.01 33.18
CA LEU A 222 -19.97 -2.65 31.84
C LEU A 222 -21.15 -2.15 31.01
N GLN A 223 -21.04 -0.92 30.52
CA GLN A 223 -22.09 -0.29 29.74
C GLN A 223 -21.60 0.20 28.38
N ILE A 224 -22.54 0.32 27.47
CA ILE A 224 -22.34 0.88 26.15
C ILE A 224 -23.40 1.94 25.87
N VAL A 225 -23.04 2.97 25.13
CA VAL A 225 -24.03 3.96 24.68
C VAL A 225 -24.59 3.49 23.35
N GLU A 226 -25.82 3.06 23.35
CA GLU A 226 -26.57 2.73 22.14
C GLU A 226 -27.21 4.00 21.58
N ILE A 227 -26.95 4.30 20.32
CA ILE A 227 -27.48 5.45 19.62
C ILE A 227 -28.36 4.94 18.48
N ASP A 228 -29.68 5.12 18.61
CA ASP A 228 -30.65 4.79 17.59
C ASP A 228 -30.89 5.95 16.63
N LEU A 229 -30.71 5.67 15.34
CA LEU A 229 -31.06 6.62 14.29
C LEU A 229 -32.58 6.65 14.09
N GLN A 230 -33.12 7.87 14.03
CA GLN A 230 -34.52 8.12 13.74
C GLN A 230 -34.74 8.50 12.29
N GLN A 231 -35.99 8.43 11.83
CA GLN A 231 -36.36 8.85 10.49
C GLN A 231 -36.04 10.34 10.29
N GLY A 232 -35.08 10.63 9.38
CA GLY A 232 -34.59 11.99 9.12
C GLY A 232 -33.14 12.24 9.58
N ASP A 233 -32.57 11.35 10.39
CA ASP A 233 -31.13 11.43 10.73
C ASP A 233 -30.28 11.04 9.52
N ASP A 234 -29.21 11.81 9.27
CA ASP A 234 -28.25 11.46 8.24
C ASP A 234 -27.14 10.56 8.82
N ALA A 235 -27.29 9.23 8.62
CA ALA A 235 -26.33 8.23 9.06
C ALA A 235 -24.89 8.54 8.63
N GLN A 236 -24.70 9.21 7.50
CA GLN A 236 -23.39 9.55 6.98
C GLN A 236 -22.73 10.68 7.77
N VAL A 237 -23.46 11.77 8.05
CA VAL A 237 -22.95 12.90 8.85
C VAL A 237 -22.58 12.43 10.25
N ILE A 238 -23.39 11.55 10.83
CA ILE A 238 -23.16 10.97 12.15
C ILE A 238 -21.90 10.10 12.14
N PHE A 239 -21.78 9.22 11.15
CA PHE A 239 -20.60 8.38 10.95
C PHE A 239 -19.33 9.20 10.77
N GLU A 240 -19.36 10.26 9.93
CA GLU A 240 -18.23 11.18 9.72
C GLU A 240 -17.82 11.89 11.03
N THR A 241 -18.81 12.34 11.81
CA THR A 241 -18.57 13.09 13.06
C THR A 241 -17.96 12.20 14.16
N LEU A 242 -18.45 10.98 14.29
CA LEU A 242 -17.97 10.03 15.30
C LEU A 242 -16.57 9.51 14.97
N ASN A 243 -16.33 9.19 13.70
CA ASN A 243 -15.00 8.74 13.26
C ASN A 243 -13.91 9.83 13.35
N ALA A 244 -14.28 11.10 13.36
CA ALA A 244 -13.32 12.19 13.59
C ALA A 244 -12.69 12.17 15.00
N ARG A 245 -13.30 11.43 15.95
CA ARG A 245 -12.84 11.32 17.33
C ARG A 245 -12.27 9.94 17.70
N GLY A 246 -12.37 8.94 16.80
CA GLY A 246 -11.86 7.58 16.98
C GLY A 246 -10.57 7.29 16.21
N GLU A 247 -10.25 6.00 16.01
CA GLU A 247 -9.20 5.60 15.05
C GLU A 247 -9.59 6.08 13.65
N PRO A 248 -8.78 6.96 13.00
CA PRO A 248 -9.17 7.55 11.73
C PRO A 248 -9.39 6.47 10.67
N LEU A 249 -10.55 6.49 10.03
CA LEU A 249 -10.78 5.67 8.85
C LEU A 249 -9.89 6.13 7.71
N LEU A 250 -9.43 5.17 6.91
CA LEU A 250 -8.74 5.49 5.68
C LEU A 250 -9.69 6.21 4.71
N PRO A 251 -9.21 7.18 3.93
CA PRO A 251 -10.03 7.85 2.91
C PRO A 251 -10.80 6.90 2.00
N ALA A 252 -10.19 5.77 1.60
CA ALA A 252 -10.85 4.75 0.80
C ALA A 252 -12.04 4.09 1.51
N ASP A 253 -11.96 3.88 2.84
CA ASP A 253 -13.08 3.33 3.62
C ASP A 253 -14.23 4.33 3.74
N LEU A 254 -13.92 5.61 3.95
CA LEU A 254 -14.93 6.69 3.96
C LEU A 254 -15.64 6.81 2.62
N LEU A 255 -14.89 6.76 1.51
CA LEU A 255 -15.44 6.81 0.16
C LEU A 255 -16.33 5.61 -0.13
N ARG A 256 -15.89 4.41 0.24
CA ARG A 256 -16.69 3.20 0.09
C ARG A 256 -18.04 3.33 0.80
N ASN A 257 -18.04 3.75 2.05
CA ASN A 257 -19.27 3.93 2.81
C ASN A 257 -20.17 4.98 2.17
N PHE A 258 -19.62 6.12 1.74
CA PHE A 258 -20.37 7.17 1.05
C PHE A 258 -21.06 6.66 -0.22
N ILE A 259 -20.33 5.95 -1.07
CA ILE A 259 -20.84 5.42 -2.34
C ILE A 259 -22.01 4.44 -2.10
N PHE A 260 -21.83 3.48 -1.17
CA PHE A 260 -22.83 2.46 -0.91
C PHE A 260 -24.04 2.98 -0.12
N LEU A 261 -23.88 3.96 0.76
CA LEU A 261 -25.02 4.65 1.39
C LEU A 261 -25.87 5.39 0.35
N ARG A 262 -25.23 6.02 -0.66
CA ARG A 262 -25.94 6.63 -1.78
C ARG A 262 -26.67 5.59 -2.63
N ALA A 263 -26.06 4.42 -2.88
CA ALA A 263 -26.72 3.31 -3.56
C ALA A 263 -28.00 2.89 -2.82
N ALA A 264 -27.92 2.72 -1.49
CA ALA A 264 -29.10 2.41 -0.67
C ALA A 264 -30.21 3.45 -0.80
N ARG A 265 -29.86 4.75 -0.69
CA ARG A 265 -30.84 5.84 -0.81
C ARG A 265 -31.50 5.91 -2.20
N ARG A 266 -30.81 5.46 -3.24
CA ARG A 266 -31.32 5.40 -4.61
C ARG A 266 -32.03 4.09 -4.95
N GLY A 267 -32.12 3.13 -4.00
CA GLY A 267 -32.71 1.81 -4.22
C GLY A 267 -31.87 0.92 -5.14
N GLU A 268 -30.59 1.22 -5.33
CA GLU A 268 -29.69 0.40 -6.16
C GLU A 268 -29.21 -0.84 -5.37
N PRO A 269 -29.05 -2.02 -6.02
CA PRO A 269 -28.75 -3.29 -5.34
C PRO A 269 -27.31 -3.34 -4.83
N GLN A 270 -27.09 -2.93 -3.57
CA GLN A 270 -25.78 -2.80 -2.95
C GLN A 270 -24.91 -4.05 -3.04
N GLU A 271 -25.49 -5.23 -2.78
CA GLU A 271 -24.73 -6.50 -2.78
C GLU A 271 -24.23 -6.87 -4.18
N GLU A 272 -25.05 -6.67 -5.20
CA GLU A 272 -24.69 -6.89 -6.59
C GLU A 272 -23.58 -5.92 -7.03
N LEU A 273 -23.75 -4.62 -6.73
CA LEU A 273 -22.78 -3.59 -7.03
C LEU A 273 -21.43 -3.85 -6.36
N TYR A 274 -21.47 -4.29 -5.11
CA TYR A 274 -20.25 -4.66 -4.39
C TYR A 274 -19.53 -5.82 -5.07
N LYS A 275 -20.23 -6.93 -5.33
CA LYS A 275 -19.66 -8.13 -5.96
C LYS A 275 -19.08 -7.84 -7.35
N GLN A 276 -19.80 -7.07 -8.15
CA GLN A 276 -19.40 -6.78 -9.54
C GLN A 276 -18.26 -5.77 -9.66
N HIS A 277 -18.25 -4.74 -8.83
CA HIS A 277 -17.38 -3.59 -9.04
C HIS A 277 -16.39 -3.33 -7.92
N TRP A 278 -16.81 -3.46 -6.63
CA TRP A 278 -15.97 -3.07 -5.50
C TRP A 278 -15.12 -4.19 -4.94
N ALA A 279 -15.57 -5.43 -4.91
CA ALA A 279 -14.87 -6.57 -4.28
C ALA A 279 -13.41 -6.73 -4.72
N ARG A 280 -13.06 -6.29 -5.93
CA ARG A 280 -11.68 -6.26 -6.44
C ARG A 280 -10.74 -5.37 -5.64
N PHE A 281 -11.26 -4.35 -4.93
CA PHE A 281 -10.48 -3.46 -4.06
C PHE A 281 -10.20 -4.05 -2.68
N ASP A 282 -10.80 -5.20 -2.36
CA ASP A 282 -10.49 -5.95 -1.15
C ASP A 282 -9.27 -6.88 -1.30
N ASP A 283 -8.77 -7.06 -2.54
CA ASP A 283 -7.53 -7.79 -2.83
C ASP A 283 -6.37 -7.21 -2.00
N PRO A 284 -5.51 -8.05 -1.38
CA PRO A 284 -4.35 -7.63 -0.60
C PRO A 284 -3.44 -6.62 -1.31
N PHE A 285 -3.41 -6.64 -2.65
CA PHE A 285 -2.69 -5.66 -3.46
C PHE A 285 -3.02 -4.20 -3.07
N TRP A 286 -4.30 -3.89 -2.82
CA TRP A 286 -4.75 -2.53 -2.54
C TRP A 286 -4.42 -2.05 -1.12
N ARG A 287 -4.15 -3.00 -0.22
CA ARG A 287 -3.78 -2.74 1.18
C ARG A 287 -2.29 -2.55 1.39
N VAL A 288 -1.47 -2.89 0.39
CA VAL A 288 -0.02 -2.67 0.47
C VAL A 288 0.24 -1.18 0.68
N GLU A 289 0.91 -0.87 1.77
CA GLU A 289 1.36 0.49 2.04
C GLU A 289 2.58 0.83 1.21
N VAL A 290 2.54 1.99 0.58
CA VAL A 290 3.65 2.55 -0.18
C VAL A 290 4.04 3.91 0.35
N LYS A 291 5.32 4.22 0.27
CA LYS A 291 5.87 5.48 0.74
C LYS A 291 5.46 6.62 -0.18
N GLN A 292 4.84 7.66 0.39
CA GLN A 292 4.55 8.93 -0.28
C GLN A 292 5.18 10.07 0.55
N GLY A 293 6.34 10.52 0.16
CA GLY A 293 7.16 11.42 0.97
C GLY A 293 7.58 10.77 2.29
N ARG A 294 7.10 11.31 3.42
CA ARG A 294 7.37 10.78 4.77
C ARG A 294 6.29 9.84 5.30
N LEU A 295 5.18 9.71 4.60
CA LEU A 295 4.02 8.94 5.04
C LEU A 295 3.91 7.63 4.26
N LEU A 296 3.39 6.60 4.94
CA LEU A 296 2.95 5.35 4.33
C LEU A 296 1.45 5.46 4.04
N ARG A 297 1.03 5.05 2.85
CA ARG A 297 -0.35 5.09 2.39
C ARG A 297 -0.72 3.80 1.66
N PRO A 298 -1.92 3.25 1.88
CA PRO A 298 -2.40 2.13 1.08
C PRO A 298 -2.51 2.50 -0.41
N ARG A 299 -2.28 1.54 -1.27
CA ARG A 299 -2.45 1.73 -2.73
C ARG A 299 -3.87 2.18 -3.11
N SER A 300 -4.89 1.77 -2.36
CA SER A 300 -6.27 2.22 -2.56
C SER A 300 -6.42 3.74 -2.41
N ASP A 301 -5.83 4.34 -1.36
CA ASP A 301 -5.89 5.78 -1.14
C ASP A 301 -5.15 6.54 -2.26
N LEU A 302 -3.99 6.03 -2.68
CA LEU A 302 -3.23 6.61 -3.78
C LEU A 302 -3.97 6.52 -5.10
N PHE A 303 -4.61 5.38 -5.40
CA PHE A 303 -5.46 5.23 -6.57
C PHE A 303 -6.56 6.28 -6.60
N LEU A 304 -7.34 6.36 -5.52
CA LEU A 304 -8.47 7.29 -5.43
C LEU A 304 -8.02 8.75 -5.51
N GLN A 305 -6.85 9.09 -4.92
CA GLN A 305 -6.24 10.41 -5.05
C GLN A 305 -5.91 10.75 -6.50
N HIS A 306 -5.20 9.86 -7.20
CA HIS A 306 -4.80 10.09 -8.59
C HIS A 306 -6.00 10.06 -9.54
N PHE A 307 -6.97 9.17 -9.28
CA PHE A 307 -8.25 9.15 -10.00
C PHE A 307 -8.96 10.50 -9.89
N LEU A 308 -9.18 11.00 -8.67
CA LEU A 308 -9.85 12.27 -8.47
C LEU A 308 -9.05 13.44 -9.04
N ALA A 309 -7.72 13.43 -8.89
CA ALA A 309 -6.84 14.42 -9.51
C ALA A 309 -6.92 14.39 -11.05
N SER A 310 -7.11 13.23 -11.67
CA SER A 310 -7.33 13.12 -13.12
C SER A 310 -8.65 13.76 -13.56
N ARG A 311 -9.67 13.77 -12.69
CA ARG A 311 -11.00 14.34 -12.97
C ARG A 311 -11.06 15.86 -12.72
N LEU A 312 -10.54 16.29 -11.58
CA LEU A 312 -10.55 17.70 -11.16
C LEU A 312 -9.37 18.52 -11.70
N THR A 313 -8.31 17.87 -12.13
CA THR A 313 -7.06 18.48 -12.63
C THR A 313 -6.41 19.46 -11.65
N VAL A 314 -6.53 19.14 -10.36
CA VAL A 314 -5.93 19.88 -9.24
C VAL A 314 -5.18 18.92 -8.32
N ASP A 315 -4.24 19.46 -7.55
CA ASP A 315 -3.56 18.71 -6.51
C ASP A 315 -4.49 18.46 -5.32
N ILE A 316 -4.63 17.20 -4.93
CA ILE A 316 -5.55 16.79 -3.86
C ILE A 316 -4.72 16.12 -2.76
N PRO A 317 -4.54 16.79 -1.61
CA PRO A 317 -3.95 16.15 -0.45
C PRO A 317 -4.82 14.97 0.02
N VAL A 318 -4.20 13.82 0.32
CA VAL A 318 -4.94 12.61 0.74
C VAL A 318 -5.87 12.86 1.92
N LYS A 319 -5.48 13.73 2.86
CA LYS A 319 -6.32 14.11 4.02
C LYS A 319 -7.64 14.81 3.63
N HIS A 320 -7.73 15.38 2.44
CA HIS A 320 -8.93 16.05 1.91
C HIS A 320 -9.65 15.21 0.84
N LEU A 321 -9.11 14.04 0.50
CA LEU A 321 -9.61 13.19 -0.58
C LEU A 321 -11.11 12.92 -0.48
N PHE A 322 -11.59 12.56 0.69
CA PHE A 322 -13.01 12.27 0.92
C PHE A 322 -13.90 13.51 0.69
N VAL A 323 -13.51 14.65 1.25
CA VAL A 323 -14.29 15.90 1.13
C VAL A 323 -14.34 16.37 -0.32
N GLU A 324 -13.21 16.35 -1.02
CA GLU A 324 -13.14 16.76 -2.43
C GLU A 324 -13.92 15.81 -3.35
N TYR A 325 -13.87 14.50 -3.08
CA TYR A 325 -14.66 13.52 -3.83
C TYR A 325 -16.16 13.75 -3.64
N LYS A 326 -16.61 13.93 -2.40
CA LYS A 326 -18.01 14.21 -2.06
C LYS A 326 -18.48 15.48 -2.76
N HIS A 327 -17.72 16.57 -2.67
CA HIS A 327 -18.04 17.82 -3.36
C HIS A 327 -18.12 17.64 -4.87
N TRP A 328 -17.23 16.88 -5.47
CA TRP A 328 -17.26 16.62 -6.92
C TRP A 328 -18.51 15.86 -7.32
N ILE A 329 -18.86 14.81 -6.60
CA ILE A 329 -20.07 14.00 -6.87
C ILE A 329 -21.35 14.85 -6.71
N ASP A 330 -21.44 15.62 -5.62
CA ASP A 330 -22.64 16.37 -5.30
C ASP A 330 -22.86 17.58 -6.24
N ARG A 331 -21.78 18.24 -6.68
CA ARG A 331 -21.86 19.44 -7.52
C ARG A 331 -21.86 19.15 -9.01
N ALA A 332 -20.99 18.29 -9.47
CA ALA A 332 -20.82 18.00 -10.90
C ALA A 332 -21.74 16.89 -11.41
N VAL A 333 -22.26 16.06 -10.50
CA VAL A 333 -23.12 14.89 -10.81
C VAL A 333 -22.57 14.10 -12.02
N PRO A 334 -21.30 13.64 -11.96
CA PRO A 334 -20.60 13.12 -13.13
C PRO A 334 -21.11 11.76 -13.62
N PHE A 335 -21.97 11.10 -12.84
CA PHE A 335 -22.50 9.77 -13.11
C PHE A 335 -24.04 9.75 -12.98
N ALA A 336 -24.71 9.06 -13.90
CA ALA A 336 -26.16 8.90 -13.88
C ALA A 336 -26.63 8.01 -12.71
N SER A 337 -25.85 6.98 -12.37
CA SER A 337 -26.13 6.04 -11.29
C SER A 337 -24.90 5.74 -10.46
N VAL A 338 -25.09 5.12 -9.29
CA VAL A 338 -23.95 4.61 -8.47
C VAL A 338 -23.30 3.40 -9.18
N ARG A 339 -24.05 2.65 -9.97
CA ARG A 339 -23.50 1.60 -10.82
C ARG A 339 -22.46 2.14 -11.80
N ASP A 340 -22.74 3.25 -12.47
CA ASP A 340 -21.83 3.87 -13.45
C ASP A 340 -20.56 4.40 -12.76
N GLU A 341 -20.72 5.00 -11.58
CA GLU A 341 -19.61 5.44 -10.74
C GLU A 341 -18.68 4.28 -10.35
N LEU A 342 -19.26 3.20 -9.83
CA LEU A 342 -18.52 2.01 -9.43
C LEU A 342 -17.88 1.28 -10.61
N ALA A 343 -18.54 1.22 -11.75
CA ALA A 343 -17.99 0.65 -12.99
C ALA A 343 -16.78 1.46 -13.48
N CYS A 344 -16.86 2.80 -13.41
CA CYS A 344 -15.75 3.69 -13.72
C CYS A 344 -14.56 3.48 -12.77
N LEU A 345 -14.81 3.45 -11.46
CA LEU A 345 -13.77 3.18 -10.45
C LEU A 345 -13.12 1.81 -10.67
N ALA A 346 -13.90 0.78 -10.94
CA ALA A 346 -13.41 -0.58 -11.17
C ALA A 346 -12.48 -0.65 -12.39
N ARG A 347 -12.84 0.00 -13.51
CA ARG A 347 -12.03 0.07 -14.72
C ARG A 347 -10.75 0.85 -14.46
N GLN A 348 -10.85 2.06 -13.94
CA GLN A 348 -9.70 2.92 -13.62
C GLN A 348 -8.78 2.32 -12.55
N GLY A 349 -9.33 1.55 -11.60
CA GLY A 349 -8.53 0.77 -10.66
C GLY A 349 -7.71 -0.33 -11.34
N SER A 350 -8.28 -1.02 -12.33
CA SER A 350 -7.54 -1.98 -13.15
C SER A 350 -6.42 -1.28 -13.94
N ASP A 351 -6.70 -0.12 -14.51
CA ASP A 351 -5.71 0.70 -15.22
C ASP A 351 -4.59 1.17 -14.28
N PHE A 352 -4.94 1.62 -13.08
CA PHE A 352 -3.95 2.01 -12.08
C PHE A 352 -3.05 0.83 -11.66
N ARG A 353 -3.61 -0.37 -11.53
CA ARG A 353 -2.83 -1.59 -11.26
C ARG A 353 -1.83 -1.87 -12.38
N ARG A 354 -2.20 -1.67 -13.65
CA ARG A 354 -1.30 -1.79 -14.80
C ARG A 354 -0.17 -0.76 -14.76
N ILE A 355 -0.43 0.46 -14.29
CA ILE A 355 0.61 1.52 -14.16
C ILE A 355 1.64 1.15 -13.09
N ILE A 356 1.23 0.58 -11.94
CA ILE A 356 2.14 0.39 -10.80
C ILE A 356 2.66 -1.05 -10.64
N ALA A 357 2.01 -2.03 -11.26
CA ALA A 357 2.38 -3.45 -11.20
C ALA A 357 1.96 -4.17 -12.49
N PRO A 358 2.47 -3.76 -13.66
CA PRO A 358 2.13 -4.38 -14.94
C PRO A 358 2.68 -5.81 -15.02
N VAL A 359 2.00 -6.66 -15.79
CA VAL A 359 2.57 -7.94 -16.22
C VAL A 359 3.61 -7.69 -17.32
N LYS A 360 4.56 -8.62 -17.50
CA LYS A 360 5.71 -8.42 -18.39
C LYS A 360 5.34 -8.09 -19.85
N ASP A 361 4.21 -8.62 -20.32
CA ASP A 361 3.73 -8.43 -21.69
C ASP A 361 2.76 -7.24 -21.84
N ASP A 362 2.50 -6.49 -20.76
CA ASP A 362 1.68 -5.27 -20.82
C ASP A 362 2.45 -4.15 -21.55
N PRO A 363 1.83 -3.44 -22.50
CA PRO A 363 2.46 -2.29 -23.19
C PRO A 363 3.00 -1.21 -22.23
N LEU A 364 2.44 -1.10 -21.04
CA LEU A 364 2.89 -0.15 -20.01
C LEU A 364 4.10 -0.65 -19.20
N TYR A 365 4.56 -1.91 -19.39
CA TYR A 365 5.62 -2.48 -18.55
C TYR A 365 6.92 -1.66 -18.58
N GLY A 366 7.34 -1.20 -19.75
CA GLY A 366 8.54 -0.37 -19.92
C GLY A 366 8.41 0.96 -19.16
N LEU A 367 7.31 1.67 -19.40
CA LEU A 367 7.03 2.95 -18.74
C LEU A 367 6.91 2.80 -17.21
N ALA A 368 6.20 1.79 -16.73
CA ALA A 368 6.05 1.55 -15.28
C ALA A 368 7.41 1.27 -14.61
N SER A 369 8.25 0.45 -15.25
CA SER A 369 9.62 0.18 -14.77
C SER A 369 10.48 1.44 -14.76
N PHE A 370 10.31 2.32 -15.73
CA PHE A 370 10.98 3.62 -15.80
C PHE A 370 10.50 4.53 -14.67
N LEU A 371 9.19 4.67 -14.48
CA LEU A 371 8.60 5.53 -13.44
C LEU A 371 8.99 5.10 -12.03
N ASP A 372 9.10 3.80 -11.78
CA ASP A 372 9.58 3.27 -10.51
C ASP A 372 11.06 3.60 -10.30
N ALA A 373 11.93 3.35 -11.29
CA ALA A 373 13.35 3.68 -11.22
C ALA A 373 13.63 5.19 -11.03
N PHE A 374 12.77 6.05 -11.61
CA PHE A 374 12.89 7.50 -11.52
C PHE A 374 12.13 8.11 -10.34
N ASP A 375 11.35 7.30 -9.61
CA ASP A 375 10.47 7.71 -8.50
C ASP A 375 9.50 8.85 -8.91
N VAL A 376 8.86 8.70 -10.08
CA VAL A 376 7.90 9.69 -10.61
C VAL A 376 6.49 9.13 -10.59
N ARG A 377 5.66 9.64 -9.69
CA ARG A 377 4.24 9.27 -9.53
C ARG A 377 3.29 10.39 -9.93
N THR A 378 3.80 11.59 -10.08
CA THR A 378 3.01 12.80 -10.40
C THR A 378 2.35 12.76 -11.78
N CYS A 379 2.81 11.88 -12.68
CA CYS A 379 2.21 11.66 -14.01
C CYS A 379 1.01 10.70 -14.00
N TYR A 380 0.68 10.02 -12.89
CA TYR A 380 -0.42 9.04 -12.86
C TYR A 380 -1.79 9.61 -13.24
N PRO A 381 -2.19 10.85 -12.85
CA PRO A 381 -3.43 11.46 -13.35
C PRO A 381 -3.47 11.59 -14.87
N LEU A 382 -2.34 11.94 -15.50
CA LEU A 382 -2.20 12.00 -16.95
C LEU A 382 -2.37 10.62 -17.59
N LEU A 383 -1.68 9.59 -17.06
CA LEU A 383 -1.77 8.22 -17.55
C LEU A 383 -3.20 7.66 -17.44
N LEU A 384 -3.86 7.86 -16.31
CA LEU A 384 -5.26 7.47 -16.14
C LEU A 384 -6.19 8.16 -17.14
N THR A 385 -5.91 9.42 -17.50
CA THR A 385 -6.66 10.14 -18.52
C THR A 385 -6.40 9.60 -19.92
N MET A 386 -5.16 9.25 -20.25
CA MET A 386 -4.80 8.64 -21.54
C MET A 386 -5.39 7.22 -21.68
N LEU A 387 -5.43 6.43 -20.59
CA LEU A 387 -6.05 5.09 -20.59
C LEU A 387 -7.57 5.12 -20.84
N ASP A 388 -8.23 6.22 -20.51
CA ASP A 388 -9.66 6.40 -20.81
C ASP A 388 -9.96 6.52 -22.32
N THR A 389 -8.95 6.78 -23.16
CA THR A 389 -9.15 7.05 -24.60
C THR A 389 -9.12 5.82 -25.48
N GLY A 390 -8.72 4.65 -24.96
CA GLY A 390 -8.68 3.40 -25.73
C GLY A 390 -7.56 3.35 -26.76
N LEU A 391 -6.39 3.95 -26.45
CA LEU A 391 -5.20 3.88 -27.31
C LEU A 391 -4.78 2.44 -27.58
N ASP A 392 -4.34 2.17 -28.81
CA ASP A 392 -3.72 0.91 -29.17
C ASP A 392 -2.27 0.79 -28.65
N ASP A 393 -1.66 -0.39 -28.85
CA ASP A 393 -0.31 -0.68 -28.34
C ASP A 393 0.76 0.22 -28.99
N ALA A 394 0.60 0.60 -30.25
CA ALA A 394 1.53 1.48 -30.96
C ALA A 394 1.46 2.91 -30.40
N GLN A 395 0.26 3.40 -30.18
CA GLN A 395 0.02 4.70 -29.57
C GLN A 395 0.53 4.74 -28.11
N TRP A 396 0.38 3.63 -27.37
CA TRP A 396 0.95 3.52 -26.02
C TRP A 396 2.47 3.50 -26.03
N ALA A 397 3.12 2.85 -27.00
CA ALA A 397 4.57 2.89 -27.15
C ALA A 397 5.06 4.33 -27.42
N GLU A 398 4.32 5.09 -28.22
CA GLU A 398 4.60 6.50 -28.50
C GLU A 398 4.46 7.35 -27.23
N VAL A 399 3.33 7.29 -26.52
CA VAL A 399 3.08 8.01 -25.26
C VAL A 399 4.15 7.67 -24.22
N SER A 400 4.51 6.40 -24.08
CA SER A 400 5.54 5.94 -23.15
C SER A 400 6.89 6.56 -23.49
N THR A 401 7.29 6.52 -24.76
CA THR A 401 8.56 7.10 -25.25
C THR A 401 8.63 8.60 -24.95
N MET A 402 7.54 9.34 -25.15
CA MET A 402 7.51 10.79 -24.88
C MET A 402 7.66 11.12 -23.40
N ILE A 403 6.92 10.41 -22.55
CA ILE A 403 6.98 10.64 -21.09
C ILE A 403 8.36 10.25 -20.57
N GLU A 404 8.91 9.11 -20.98
CA GLU A 404 10.26 8.70 -20.65
C GLU A 404 11.29 9.72 -21.10
N SER A 405 11.22 10.16 -22.36
CA SER A 405 12.15 11.16 -22.92
C SER A 405 12.08 12.48 -22.17
N TYR A 406 10.88 12.99 -21.92
CA TYR A 406 10.72 14.24 -21.17
C TYR A 406 11.38 14.14 -19.78
N LEU A 407 11.08 13.11 -19.02
CA LEU A 407 11.55 12.94 -17.65
C LEU A 407 13.06 12.62 -17.59
N LEU A 408 13.54 11.73 -18.46
CA LEU A 408 14.94 11.33 -18.50
C LEU A 408 15.85 12.48 -18.92
N ARG A 409 15.51 13.21 -19.98
CA ARG A 409 16.31 14.36 -20.45
C ARG A 409 16.43 15.43 -19.36
N ARG A 410 15.32 15.70 -18.66
CA ARG A 410 15.34 16.63 -17.51
C ARG A 410 16.23 16.14 -16.38
N ALA A 411 16.20 14.83 -16.07
CA ALA A 411 17.03 14.25 -15.02
C ALA A 411 18.53 14.31 -15.39
N VAL A 412 18.90 13.99 -16.62
CA VAL A 412 20.29 14.09 -17.12
C VAL A 412 20.77 15.54 -17.13
N CYS A 413 19.91 16.47 -17.53
CA CYS A 413 20.21 17.91 -17.48
C CYS A 413 20.16 18.51 -16.06
N SER A 414 19.98 17.69 -15.03
CA SER A 414 19.91 18.14 -13.62
C SER A 414 18.84 19.21 -13.34
N LEU A 415 17.74 19.19 -14.12
CA LEU A 415 16.65 20.14 -13.98
C LEU A 415 15.73 19.77 -12.80
N THR A 416 15.16 20.80 -12.16
CA THR A 416 14.32 20.63 -10.98
C THR A 416 13.06 19.80 -11.25
N THR A 417 12.69 18.92 -10.29
CA THR A 417 11.46 18.11 -10.32
C THR A 417 10.29 18.77 -9.58
N LYS A 418 10.51 19.91 -8.91
CA LYS A 418 9.53 20.56 -8.01
C LYS A 418 8.21 20.88 -8.69
N ASN A 419 8.21 21.12 -9.99
CA ASN A 419 7.02 21.50 -10.75
C ASN A 419 6.30 20.34 -11.46
N TYR A 420 6.78 19.10 -11.34
CA TYR A 420 6.18 17.96 -12.05
C TYR A 420 4.68 17.80 -11.80
N ASN A 421 4.25 17.93 -10.54
CA ASN A 421 2.84 17.85 -10.22
C ASN A 421 2.01 18.88 -11.01
N ARG A 422 2.45 20.16 -11.01
CA ARG A 422 1.78 21.24 -11.74
C ARG A 422 1.78 21.01 -13.25
N VAL A 423 2.91 20.56 -13.81
CA VAL A 423 3.05 20.26 -15.24
C VAL A 423 2.07 19.17 -15.64
N PHE A 424 2.10 18.01 -14.99
CA PHE A 424 1.25 16.88 -15.36
C PHE A 424 -0.24 17.16 -15.15
N LEU A 425 -0.63 17.90 -14.12
CA LEU A 425 -2.01 18.33 -13.95
C LEU A 425 -2.46 19.33 -15.02
N SER A 426 -1.56 20.22 -15.47
CA SER A 426 -1.85 21.13 -16.59
C SER A 426 -2.01 20.38 -17.91
N LEU A 427 -1.11 19.42 -18.20
CA LEU A 427 -1.25 18.53 -19.35
C LEU A 427 -2.56 17.75 -19.32
N THR A 428 -2.89 17.15 -18.16
CA THR A 428 -4.15 16.43 -17.95
C THR A 428 -5.35 17.31 -18.24
N ARG A 429 -5.36 18.55 -17.75
CA ARG A 429 -6.45 19.51 -17.96
C ARG A 429 -6.65 19.81 -19.44
N ASN A 430 -5.57 20.11 -20.17
CA ASN A 430 -5.63 20.44 -21.58
C ASN A 430 -6.10 19.23 -22.42
N LEU A 431 -5.57 18.04 -22.14
CA LEU A 431 -5.97 16.81 -22.82
C LEU A 431 -7.44 16.45 -22.57
N ARG A 432 -7.94 16.65 -21.35
CA ARG A 432 -9.37 16.41 -21.05
C ARG A 432 -10.29 17.41 -21.76
N ARG A 433 -9.86 18.67 -21.87
CA ARG A 433 -10.65 19.71 -22.54
C ARG A 433 -10.66 19.51 -24.07
N ASP A 434 -9.52 19.20 -24.67
CA ASP A 434 -9.31 19.24 -26.12
C ASP A 434 -9.34 17.86 -26.78
N GLY A 435 -9.53 16.80 -26.00
CA GLY A 435 -9.41 15.38 -26.38
C GLY A 435 -7.96 14.90 -26.26
N ALA A 436 -7.77 13.73 -25.63
CA ALA A 436 -6.44 13.17 -25.42
C ALA A 436 -5.99 12.35 -26.63
N SER A 437 -4.79 12.65 -27.15
CA SER A 437 -4.09 11.85 -28.15
C SER A 437 -2.57 11.99 -27.99
N PRO A 438 -1.75 11.06 -28.58
CA PRO A 438 -0.30 11.16 -28.56
C PRO A 438 0.20 12.48 -29.14
N GLU A 439 -0.31 12.93 -30.29
CA GLU A 439 0.12 14.15 -30.98
C GLU A 439 -0.13 15.41 -30.14
N LYS A 440 -1.27 15.44 -29.43
CA LYS A 440 -1.56 16.56 -28.53
C LYS A 440 -0.65 16.56 -27.32
N LEU A 441 -0.32 15.38 -26.77
CA LEU A 441 0.63 15.27 -25.67
C LEU A 441 2.00 15.80 -26.08
N VAL A 442 2.52 15.41 -27.26
CA VAL A 442 3.78 15.95 -27.84
C VAL A 442 3.73 17.46 -27.92
N LYS A 443 2.69 18.00 -28.55
CA LYS A 443 2.52 19.44 -28.70
C LYS A 443 2.57 20.17 -27.36
N LEU A 444 1.82 19.69 -26.39
CA LEU A 444 1.76 20.29 -25.05
C LEU A 444 3.10 20.18 -24.30
N LEU A 445 3.86 19.09 -24.49
CA LEU A 445 5.19 18.94 -23.90
C LEU A 445 6.21 19.88 -24.56
N LEU A 446 6.13 20.09 -25.88
CA LEU A 446 6.98 21.02 -26.61
C LEU A 446 6.72 22.50 -26.26
N GLU A 447 5.49 22.82 -25.87
CA GLU A 447 5.09 24.15 -25.41
C GLU A 447 5.60 24.47 -23.98
N GLN A 448 6.12 23.46 -23.24
CA GLN A 448 6.70 23.70 -21.92
C GLN A 448 8.00 24.50 -22.06
N GLY A 449 8.12 25.62 -21.37
CA GLY A 449 9.28 26.51 -21.46
C GLY A 449 9.85 26.89 -20.10
N GLY A 450 11.13 27.29 -20.11
CA GLY A 450 11.90 27.64 -18.92
C GLY A 450 12.41 26.44 -18.12
N ASP A 451 13.47 26.62 -17.36
CA ASP A 451 14.22 25.54 -16.65
C ASP A 451 13.35 24.65 -15.77
N SER A 452 12.25 25.18 -15.26
CA SER A 452 11.38 24.43 -14.36
C SER A 452 10.41 23.45 -15.06
N THR A 453 10.16 23.63 -16.38
CA THR A 453 9.16 22.83 -17.12
C THR A 453 9.59 22.38 -18.51
N GLU A 454 10.65 22.95 -19.10
CA GLU A 454 11.06 22.65 -20.47
C GLU A 454 11.35 21.18 -20.74
N TRP A 455 11.15 20.74 -21.97
CA TRP A 455 11.67 19.51 -22.51
C TRP A 455 13.03 19.81 -23.18
N PRO A 456 14.18 19.35 -22.63
CA PRO A 456 15.50 19.71 -23.15
C PRO A 456 15.70 19.33 -24.60
N THR A 457 16.29 20.25 -25.37
CA THR A 457 16.70 20.02 -26.77
C THR A 457 17.79 18.96 -26.88
N ASP A 458 18.03 18.44 -28.07
CA ASP A 458 19.11 17.46 -28.32
C ASP A 458 20.49 18.04 -27.97
N ASP A 459 20.73 19.31 -28.26
CA ASP A 459 22.00 19.98 -27.94
C ASP A 459 22.20 20.10 -26.42
N LYS A 460 21.17 20.59 -25.69
CA LYS A 460 21.21 20.71 -24.22
C LYS A 460 21.38 19.35 -23.55
N PHE A 461 20.70 18.34 -24.08
CA PHE A 461 20.81 16.97 -23.58
C PHE A 461 22.21 16.38 -23.87
N ALA A 462 22.74 16.57 -25.07
CA ALA A 462 24.06 16.09 -25.49
C ALA A 462 25.20 16.76 -24.69
N GLU A 463 25.10 18.05 -24.42
CA GLU A 463 26.03 18.79 -23.58
C GLU A 463 26.02 18.24 -22.14
N ALA A 464 24.83 18.12 -21.56
CA ALA A 464 24.66 17.57 -20.21
C ALA A 464 25.15 16.12 -20.12
N TRP A 465 24.87 15.28 -21.11
CA TRP A 465 25.31 13.88 -21.18
C TRP A 465 26.83 13.75 -21.08
N ARG A 466 27.57 14.63 -21.74
CA ARG A 466 29.03 14.60 -21.78
C ARG A 466 29.70 15.23 -20.55
N SER A 467 29.06 16.26 -19.97
CA SER A 467 29.67 17.10 -18.93
C SER A 467 29.21 16.82 -17.55
N GLN A 468 27.97 16.31 -17.35
CA GLN A 468 27.43 16.10 -16.02
C GLN A 468 28.10 14.91 -15.30
N HIS A 469 28.28 15.08 -14.00
CA HIS A 469 28.69 14.00 -13.11
C HIS A 469 27.51 13.06 -12.87
N ALA A 470 27.20 12.21 -13.85
CA ALA A 470 26.00 11.38 -13.87
C ALA A 470 25.84 10.54 -12.61
N TYR A 471 26.93 9.99 -12.07
CA TYR A 471 26.91 9.19 -10.84
C TYR A 471 26.51 9.99 -9.59
N GLN A 472 26.75 11.30 -9.58
CA GLN A 472 26.38 12.19 -8.48
C GLN A 472 24.97 12.77 -8.63
N VAL A 473 24.56 13.04 -9.88
CA VAL A 473 23.26 13.66 -10.22
C VAL A 473 22.14 12.63 -10.26
N LEU A 474 22.43 11.44 -10.81
CA LEU A 474 21.47 10.34 -10.92
C LEU A 474 21.76 9.31 -9.82
N ASN A 475 20.72 8.80 -9.17
CA ASN A 475 20.88 7.67 -8.25
C ASN A 475 21.08 6.34 -9.02
N ASN A 476 21.57 5.30 -8.33
CA ASN A 476 21.86 4.00 -8.94
C ASN A 476 20.67 3.40 -9.73
N PRO A 477 19.41 3.37 -9.23
CA PRO A 477 18.28 2.86 -10.00
C PRO A 477 18.11 3.53 -11.37
N LYS A 478 18.28 4.86 -11.46
CA LYS A 478 18.18 5.60 -12.71
C LYS A 478 19.29 5.21 -13.68
N ILE A 479 20.53 5.13 -13.20
CA ILE A 479 21.70 4.75 -14.03
C ILE A 479 21.53 3.31 -14.53
N VAL A 480 21.13 2.38 -13.65
CA VAL A 480 20.87 0.98 -14.03
C VAL A 480 19.81 0.92 -15.11
N HIS A 481 18.70 1.66 -14.96
CA HIS A 481 17.63 1.69 -15.95
C HIS A 481 18.13 2.24 -17.31
N ILE A 482 18.84 3.37 -17.29
CA ILE A 482 19.40 3.99 -18.50
C ILE A 482 20.32 3.00 -19.23
N LEU A 483 21.32 2.45 -18.53
CA LEU A 483 22.32 1.56 -19.13
C LEU A 483 21.71 0.23 -19.59
N LYS A 484 20.69 -0.28 -18.89
CA LYS A 484 19.95 -1.47 -19.30
C LYS A 484 19.18 -1.22 -20.60
N ARG A 485 18.44 -0.13 -20.70
CA ARG A 485 17.72 0.26 -21.92
C ARG A 485 18.68 0.50 -23.11
N LEU A 486 19.84 1.09 -22.85
CA LEU A 486 20.87 1.24 -23.87
C LEU A 486 21.51 -0.11 -24.25
N SER A 487 21.70 -1.01 -23.29
CA SER A 487 22.19 -2.37 -23.56
C SER A 487 21.29 -3.12 -24.54
N ASP A 488 19.96 -2.96 -24.41
CA ASP A 488 18.99 -3.58 -25.30
C ASP A 488 19.14 -3.11 -26.76
N THR A 489 19.66 -1.90 -26.99
CA THR A 489 19.89 -1.37 -28.34
C THR A 489 21.06 -2.02 -29.11
N TYR A 490 21.88 -2.81 -28.43
CA TYR A 490 22.96 -3.60 -29.07
C TYR A 490 22.49 -5.00 -29.47
N LEU A 491 21.27 -5.42 -29.02
CA LEU A 491 20.69 -6.69 -29.41
C LEU A 491 20.33 -6.65 -30.90
N THR A 492 20.65 -7.75 -31.58
CA THR A 492 20.27 -7.99 -32.97
C THR A 492 19.33 -9.17 -33.06
N GLY A 493 18.55 -9.29 -34.12
CA GLY A 493 17.65 -10.44 -34.33
C GLY A 493 18.37 -11.81 -34.43
N LYS A 494 19.70 -11.82 -34.40
CA LYS A 494 20.53 -13.05 -34.40
C LYS A 494 20.98 -13.45 -32.98
N MET A 495 20.72 -12.63 -31.98
CA MET A 495 21.13 -12.88 -30.59
C MET A 495 20.02 -13.62 -29.83
N GLU A 496 20.41 -14.54 -28.97
CA GLU A 496 19.50 -15.23 -28.06
C GLU A 496 19.00 -14.29 -26.95
N ALA A 497 17.83 -14.59 -26.40
CA ALA A 497 17.28 -13.84 -25.26
C ALA A 497 18.14 -14.09 -24.01
N ILE A 498 18.60 -13.01 -23.38
CA ILE A 498 19.42 -13.06 -22.17
C ILE A 498 18.51 -12.83 -20.96
N SER A 499 18.51 -13.74 -20.00
CA SER A 499 17.86 -13.58 -18.70
C SER A 499 18.92 -13.43 -17.61
N ILE A 500 18.87 -12.34 -16.86
CA ILE A 500 19.78 -12.07 -15.75
C ILE A 500 19.01 -12.26 -14.44
N SER A 501 19.43 -13.23 -13.64
CA SER A 501 18.79 -13.56 -12.35
C SER A 501 19.32 -12.77 -11.15
N GLY A 502 20.46 -12.07 -11.31
CA GLY A 502 21.08 -11.28 -10.23
C GLY A 502 20.70 -9.81 -10.25
N GLU A 503 20.75 -9.15 -9.11
CA GLU A 503 20.60 -7.70 -9.02
C GLU A 503 21.74 -7.02 -9.77
N LEU A 504 21.39 -6.05 -10.65
CA LEU A 504 22.33 -5.24 -11.39
C LEU A 504 22.72 -4.00 -10.57
N THR A 505 24.01 -3.75 -10.51
CA THR A 505 24.59 -2.59 -9.82
C THR A 505 25.47 -1.78 -10.78
N VAL A 506 25.61 -0.50 -10.48
CA VAL A 506 26.50 0.40 -11.26
C VAL A 506 27.96 0.12 -10.94
N GLU A 507 28.76 -0.03 -11.97
CA GLU A 507 30.21 -0.19 -11.87
C GLU A 507 30.94 0.94 -12.62
N HIS A 508 31.98 1.50 -11.98
CA HIS A 508 32.94 2.39 -12.63
C HIS A 508 34.00 1.55 -13.35
N VAL A 509 34.04 1.59 -14.65
CA VAL A 509 35.05 0.83 -15.43
C VAL A 509 36.44 1.30 -15.05
N LEU A 510 36.73 2.60 -15.12
CA LEU A 510 37.86 3.23 -14.46
C LEU A 510 37.41 3.53 -13.00
N PRO A 511 37.98 2.87 -11.99
CA PRO A 511 37.44 2.88 -10.63
C PRO A 511 37.62 4.23 -9.93
N GLN A 512 36.79 4.51 -8.92
CA GLN A 512 36.89 5.76 -8.14
C GLN A 512 38.24 5.89 -7.41
N LYS A 513 38.81 4.77 -6.94
CA LYS A 513 40.14 4.71 -6.34
C LYS A 513 41.18 4.30 -7.38
N TRP A 514 41.34 5.11 -8.41
CA TRP A 514 42.18 4.80 -9.56
C TRP A 514 43.69 5.05 -9.38
N HIS A 515 44.11 5.91 -8.45
CA HIS A 515 45.48 6.39 -8.29
C HIS A 515 46.52 5.28 -8.16
N GLU A 516 46.15 4.13 -7.58
CA GLU A 516 47.07 3.03 -7.33
C GLU A 516 47.35 2.17 -8.57
N ASN A 517 46.33 1.91 -9.39
CA ASN A 517 46.38 0.88 -10.43
C ASN A 517 46.16 1.41 -11.87
N TRP A 518 45.94 2.74 -12.00
CA TRP A 518 45.57 3.35 -13.29
C TRP A 518 46.42 4.61 -13.53
N PRO A 519 47.66 4.47 -14.09
CA PRO A 519 48.53 5.61 -14.34
C PRO A 519 47.88 6.57 -15.37
N LEU A 520 48.26 7.83 -15.32
CA LEU A 520 47.90 8.83 -16.32
C LEU A 520 48.48 8.43 -17.69
N PRO A 521 48.00 9.02 -18.84
CA PRO A 521 48.49 8.66 -20.18
C PRO A 521 50.01 8.79 -20.39
N ASP A 522 50.66 9.64 -19.62
CA ASP A 522 52.13 9.82 -19.59
C ASP A 522 52.86 8.79 -18.72
N GLY A 523 52.13 7.86 -18.10
CA GLY A 523 52.68 6.85 -17.18
C GLY A 523 52.85 7.32 -15.73
N SER A 524 52.61 8.58 -15.41
CA SER A 524 52.70 9.10 -14.07
C SER A 524 51.48 8.72 -13.20
N ALA A 525 51.64 8.67 -11.90
CA ALA A 525 50.52 8.53 -10.98
C ALA A 525 49.75 9.85 -10.87
N GLY A 526 48.41 9.80 -10.76
CA GLY A 526 47.64 11.00 -10.50
C GLY A 526 47.96 11.65 -9.16
N LEU A 527 47.60 12.92 -9.01
CA LEU A 527 47.79 13.64 -7.74
C LEU A 527 46.71 13.24 -6.73
N ALA A 528 47.10 13.05 -5.50
CA ALA A 528 46.17 12.88 -4.38
C ALA A 528 45.31 14.15 -4.18
N THR A 529 44.13 14.02 -3.60
CA THR A 529 43.16 15.13 -3.47
C THR A 529 43.74 16.36 -2.77
N ASP A 530 44.47 16.20 -1.71
CA ASP A 530 45.11 17.28 -0.95
C ASP A 530 46.19 18.01 -1.79
N THR A 531 47.02 17.25 -2.49
CA THR A 531 48.06 17.77 -3.40
C THR A 531 47.42 18.47 -4.63
N LEU A 532 46.33 17.93 -5.16
CA LEU A 532 45.61 18.51 -6.27
C LEU A 532 45.00 19.88 -5.96
N TRP A 533 44.59 20.11 -4.72
CA TRP A 533 44.04 21.39 -4.27
C TRP A 533 45.11 22.48 -4.20
N THR A 534 46.36 22.11 -3.88
CA THR A 534 47.48 23.03 -3.74
C THR A 534 48.33 23.16 -5.00
N ALA A 535 48.11 22.31 -5.99
CA ALA A 535 48.87 22.31 -7.26
C ALA A 535 48.65 23.59 -8.06
N ALA A 536 49.68 24.06 -8.75
CA ALA A 536 49.61 25.19 -9.66
C ALA A 536 48.58 24.96 -10.76
N LYS A 537 47.92 26.02 -11.24
CA LYS A 537 46.85 25.91 -12.25
C LYS A 537 47.38 25.38 -13.57
N ASP A 538 48.62 25.64 -13.91
CA ASP A 538 49.35 25.26 -15.12
C ASP A 538 50.18 23.97 -14.97
N ASP A 539 50.02 23.24 -13.85
CA ASP A 539 50.62 21.92 -13.65
C ASP A 539 49.94 20.89 -14.55
N PRO A 540 50.65 20.34 -15.61
CA PRO A 540 50.04 19.38 -16.55
C PRO A 540 49.52 18.12 -15.86
N ARG A 541 50.19 17.65 -14.80
CA ARG A 541 49.76 16.47 -14.05
C ARG A 541 48.49 16.76 -13.24
N ALA A 542 48.37 17.96 -12.68
CA ALA A 542 47.18 18.41 -12.02
C ALA A 542 45.99 18.54 -12.98
N GLU A 543 46.25 19.10 -14.16
CA GLU A 543 45.23 19.20 -15.24
C GLU A 543 44.74 17.80 -15.68
N ALA A 544 45.67 16.88 -15.97
CA ALA A 544 45.34 15.50 -16.35
C ALA A 544 44.56 14.78 -15.25
N THR A 545 44.96 14.99 -13.97
CA THR A 545 44.21 14.40 -12.83
C THR A 545 42.80 14.97 -12.73
N ARG A 546 42.60 16.29 -12.88
CA ARG A 546 41.26 16.91 -12.91
C ARG A 546 40.41 16.39 -14.06
N GLY A 547 40.98 16.31 -15.28
CA GLY A 547 40.29 15.76 -16.45
C GLY A 547 39.81 14.33 -16.24
N ARG A 548 40.65 13.46 -15.64
CA ARG A 548 40.29 12.09 -15.30
C ARG A 548 39.16 12.03 -14.25
N ASN A 549 39.25 12.84 -13.20
CA ASN A 549 38.23 12.89 -12.17
C ASN A 549 36.86 13.35 -12.72
N VAL A 550 36.84 14.20 -13.75
CA VAL A 550 35.61 14.58 -14.45
C VAL A 550 35.11 13.40 -15.29
N ALA A 551 35.96 12.80 -16.12
CA ALA A 551 35.59 11.66 -16.98
C ALA A 551 35.06 10.47 -16.17
N LEU A 552 35.63 10.22 -14.99
CA LEU A 552 35.26 9.16 -14.06
C LEU A 552 33.76 9.10 -13.74
N GLN A 553 33.13 10.25 -13.58
CA GLN A 553 31.73 10.37 -13.13
C GLN A 553 30.71 10.44 -14.29
N THR A 554 31.20 10.44 -15.55
CA THR A 554 30.32 10.50 -16.73
C THR A 554 29.73 9.14 -17.07
N LEU A 555 28.59 9.13 -17.79
CA LEU A 555 27.94 7.89 -18.27
C LEU A 555 28.87 7.03 -19.12
N GLY A 556 29.84 7.64 -19.83
CA GLY A 556 30.84 6.91 -20.61
C GLY A 556 31.69 5.94 -19.81
N ASN A 557 31.96 6.24 -18.53
CA ASN A 557 32.74 5.38 -17.64
C ASN A 557 31.88 4.39 -16.83
N LEU A 558 30.55 4.53 -16.85
CA LEU A 558 29.66 3.69 -16.04
C LEU A 558 29.16 2.48 -16.85
N THR A 559 29.09 1.33 -16.17
CA THR A 559 28.45 0.14 -16.72
C THR A 559 27.61 -0.56 -15.66
N ILE A 560 26.93 -1.65 -16.01
CA ILE A 560 26.11 -2.43 -15.10
C ILE A 560 26.62 -3.87 -15.05
N LEU A 561 26.78 -4.37 -13.84
CA LEU A 561 27.23 -5.74 -13.55
C LEU A 561 26.32 -6.33 -12.47
N THR A 562 26.26 -7.66 -12.37
CA THR A 562 25.68 -8.31 -11.20
C THR A 562 26.51 -7.97 -9.95
N GLN A 563 25.86 -7.87 -8.80
CA GLN A 563 26.52 -7.51 -7.54
C GLN A 563 27.75 -8.41 -7.25
N ALA A 564 27.65 -9.71 -7.51
CA ALA A 564 28.75 -10.64 -7.31
C ALA A 564 29.96 -10.33 -8.21
N LEU A 565 29.73 -10.10 -9.50
CA LEU A 565 30.80 -9.74 -10.46
C LEU A 565 31.39 -8.38 -10.10
N ASN A 566 30.57 -7.38 -9.80
CA ASN A 566 31.00 -6.05 -9.41
C ASN A 566 31.95 -6.09 -8.22
N SER A 567 31.59 -6.82 -7.15
CA SER A 567 32.44 -6.98 -5.97
C SER A 567 33.77 -7.68 -6.29
N SER A 568 33.80 -8.60 -7.25
CA SER A 568 35.02 -9.34 -7.62
C SER A 568 36.04 -8.52 -8.40
N VAL A 569 35.57 -7.58 -9.25
CA VAL A 569 36.47 -6.76 -10.09
C VAL A 569 36.90 -5.44 -9.42
N SER A 570 36.08 -4.85 -8.57
CA SER A 570 36.38 -3.68 -7.73
C SER A 570 37.36 -2.66 -8.37
N ASN A 571 38.43 -2.30 -7.69
CA ASN A 571 39.44 -1.33 -8.13
C ASN A 571 40.56 -1.94 -9.00
N SER A 572 40.38 -3.15 -9.54
CA SER A 572 41.40 -3.83 -10.33
C SER A 572 41.78 -3.02 -11.57
N GLN A 573 43.03 -3.21 -12.04
CA GLN A 573 43.50 -2.62 -13.29
C GLN A 573 42.78 -3.19 -14.52
N TRP A 574 42.83 -2.46 -15.63
CA TRP A 574 42.12 -2.81 -16.87
C TRP A 574 42.41 -4.22 -17.39
N SER A 575 43.68 -4.65 -17.34
CA SER A 575 44.13 -5.99 -17.76
C SER A 575 43.48 -7.15 -16.97
N VAL A 576 42.98 -6.89 -15.75
CA VAL A 576 42.23 -7.84 -14.91
C VAL A 576 40.74 -7.66 -15.07
N LYS A 577 40.27 -6.39 -15.02
CA LYS A 577 38.84 -6.06 -15.05
C LYS A 577 38.20 -6.44 -16.39
N LYS A 578 38.83 -6.11 -17.51
CA LYS A 578 38.31 -6.40 -18.86
C LYS A 578 38.04 -7.89 -19.09
N PRO A 579 38.99 -8.83 -18.93
CA PRO A 579 38.73 -10.25 -19.11
C PRO A 579 37.61 -10.78 -18.20
N ALA A 580 37.58 -10.38 -16.92
CA ALA A 580 36.55 -10.82 -15.98
C ALA A 580 35.16 -10.37 -16.41
N VAL A 581 35.01 -9.10 -16.84
CA VAL A 581 33.72 -8.58 -17.33
C VAL A 581 33.28 -9.30 -18.60
N LEU A 582 34.18 -9.51 -19.56
CA LEU A 582 33.86 -10.20 -20.82
C LEU A 582 33.52 -11.69 -20.64
N GLN A 583 34.14 -12.34 -19.65
CA GLN A 583 33.89 -13.76 -19.34
C GLN A 583 32.56 -13.96 -18.61
N HIS A 584 32.18 -13.07 -17.71
CA HIS A 584 31.08 -13.30 -16.78
C HIS A 584 29.84 -12.43 -17.03
N SER A 585 29.93 -11.40 -17.87
CA SER A 585 28.77 -10.55 -18.22
C SER A 585 28.30 -10.85 -19.62
N LEU A 586 27.04 -11.28 -19.74
CA LEU A 586 26.37 -11.47 -21.04
C LEU A 586 25.70 -10.20 -21.55
N LEU A 587 25.72 -9.11 -20.78
CA LEU A 587 25.09 -7.85 -21.21
C LEU A 587 25.74 -7.28 -22.46
N PRO A 588 24.99 -7.01 -23.54
CA PRO A 588 25.54 -6.50 -24.80
C PRO A 588 26.35 -5.21 -24.66
N ILE A 589 25.96 -4.33 -23.74
CA ILE A 589 26.69 -3.08 -23.43
C ILE A 589 28.12 -3.36 -22.91
N ASN A 590 28.36 -4.50 -22.27
CA ASN A 590 29.67 -4.89 -21.76
C ASN A 590 30.52 -5.60 -22.81
N GLN A 591 29.89 -6.21 -23.81
CA GLN A 591 30.61 -6.80 -24.94
C GLN A 591 31.33 -5.77 -25.80
N GLN A 592 30.96 -4.48 -25.72
CA GLN A 592 31.67 -3.38 -26.34
C GLN A 592 33.12 -3.24 -25.88
N PHE A 593 33.46 -3.76 -24.68
CA PHE A 593 34.84 -3.73 -24.18
C PHE A 593 35.81 -4.63 -24.97
N HIS A 594 35.33 -5.53 -25.82
CA HIS A 594 36.21 -6.33 -26.69
C HIS A 594 37.16 -5.46 -27.54
N ALA A 595 36.66 -4.37 -28.11
CA ALA A 595 37.44 -3.48 -28.97
C ALA A 595 38.41 -2.57 -28.20
N ALA A 596 38.24 -2.37 -26.91
CA ALA A 596 39.04 -1.45 -26.12
C ALA A 596 40.35 -2.08 -25.66
N THR A 597 41.49 -1.65 -26.19
CA THR A 597 42.83 -2.11 -25.75
C THR A 597 43.23 -1.44 -24.43
N VAL A 598 42.95 -0.16 -24.32
CA VAL A 598 43.15 0.66 -23.12
C VAL A 598 41.84 1.28 -22.69
N TRP A 599 41.77 1.70 -21.43
CA TRP A 599 40.60 2.40 -20.90
C TRP A 599 41.06 3.69 -20.24
N ASP A 600 41.05 4.75 -20.98
CA ASP A 600 41.45 6.09 -20.64
C ASP A 600 40.34 7.11 -20.92
N GLU A 601 40.62 8.38 -20.77
CA GLU A 601 39.69 9.47 -20.99
C GLU A 601 39.16 9.51 -22.43
N ALA A 602 39.99 9.15 -23.40
CA ALA A 602 39.61 9.09 -24.82
C ALA A 602 38.63 7.92 -25.07
N ALA A 603 38.90 6.75 -24.50
CA ALA A 603 38.02 5.60 -24.59
C ALA A 603 36.66 5.87 -23.88
N ILE A 604 36.67 6.53 -22.72
CA ILE A 604 35.48 6.96 -22.02
C ILE A 604 34.66 7.94 -22.85
N ALA A 605 35.30 8.95 -23.46
CA ALA A 605 34.63 9.92 -24.30
C ALA A 605 34.02 9.28 -25.57
N ALA A 606 34.76 8.37 -26.23
CA ALA A 606 34.28 7.63 -27.40
C ALA A 606 33.04 6.80 -27.05
N ARG A 607 33.06 6.05 -25.94
CA ARG A 607 31.90 5.29 -25.45
C ARG A 607 30.75 6.21 -25.07
N SER A 608 31.00 7.35 -24.42
CA SER A 608 29.97 8.33 -24.07
C SER A 608 29.22 8.80 -25.33
N ASN A 609 29.93 9.07 -26.44
CA ASN A 609 29.32 9.49 -27.70
C ASN A 609 28.53 8.37 -28.40
N ASP A 610 28.98 7.10 -28.34
CA ASP A 610 28.18 5.97 -28.86
C ASP A 610 26.88 5.82 -28.05
N LEU A 611 26.98 5.82 -26.70
CA LEU A 611 25.81 5.75 -25.82
C LEU A 611 24.85 6.93 -26.04
N LEU A 612 25.37 8.16 -26.25
CA LEU A 612 24.56 9.34 -26.58
C LEU A 612 23.80 9.17 -27.90
N THR A 613 24.47 8.67 -28.92
CA THR A 613 23.85 8.42 -30.23
C THR A 613 22.68 7.46 -30.14
N ARG A 614 22.79 6.46 -29.27
CA ARG A 614 21.70 5.51 -28.97
C ARG A 614 20.63 6.14 -28.07
N ALA A 615 21.03 6.91 -27.08
CA ALA A 615 20.12 7.59 -26.18
C ALA A 615 19.19 8.57 -26.92
N LEU A 616 19.71 9.31 -27.90
CA LEU A 616 18.90 10.20 -28.74
C LEU A 616 17.85 9.45 -29.58
N LYS A 617 18.11 8.18 -29.94
CA LYS A 617 17.14 7.33 -30.66
C LYS A 617 16.11 6.70 -29.72
N VAL A 618 16.53 6.30 -28.51
CA VAL A 618 15.64 5.67 -27.54
C VAL A 618 14.71 6.70 -26.86
N TRP A 619 15.22 7.90 -26.63
CA TRP A 619 14.51 9.00 -25.98
C TRP A 619 14.51 10.26 -26.85
N PRO A 620 13.87 10.24 -28.03
CA PRO A 620 13.82 11.37 -28.93
C PRO A 620 13.02 12.53 -28.33
N ARG A 621 13.28 13.77 -28.76
CA ARG A 621 12.46 14.92 -28.38
C ARG A 621 11.26 15.11 -29.31
N ASN A 622 11.41 14.69 -30.56
CA ASN A 622 10.33 14.69 -31.54
C ASN A 622 10.10 13.24 -31.97
N VAL A 623 8.90 12.76 -31.86
CA VAL A 623 8.48 11.43 -32.32
C VAL A 623 7.71 11.58 -33.62
#